data_3b626f2409af8527f96def31ee1c1d98
#
_entry.id   3b626f2409af8527f96def31ee1c1d98
#
_cell.length_a   1.000
_cell.length_b   1.000
_cell.length_c   1.000
_cell.angle_alpha   90.00
_cell.angle_beta   90.00
_cell.angle_gamma   90.00
#
_symmetry.space_group_name_H-M   'P 1'
#
loop_
_entity.id
_entity.type
_entity.pdbx_description
1 polymer ?
#
loop_
_entity_poly.entity_id
_entity_poly.type
_entity_poly.pdbx_seq_one_letter_code
_entity_poly.pdbx_strand_id
1 'polypeptide(L)'
;MRLSLLCVLGGLAMAGCAIPRSGYIYSPTVGGRGSVVFPDSVQNAGPLQATLSGGERCTGRYSTVPGPHVSWDDEKINTIYSEDTQDGMALLQCNAGHLLRCTFTRSINGDGIGRCVDNHSDSLTLYF
;
A
#
# COMPACT_ATOMS: atom_id res chain seq x y z
N MET A 1 -4.66 9.47 -18.88
CA MET A 1 -4.44 8.99 -20.25
C MET A 1 -3.32 9.70 -21.00
N ARG A 2 -3.14 10.98 -20.83
CA ARG A 2 -2.03 11.71 -21.47
C ARG A 2 -0.65 11.40 -20.91
N LEU A 3 -0.57 10.95 -19.68
CA LEU A 3 0.70 10.55 -19.05
C LEU A 3 1.31 9.28 -19.67
N SER A 4 0.48 8.38 -20.12
CA SER A 4 0.98 7.15 -20.77
C SER A 4 1.64 7.44 -22.12
N LEU A 5 1.15 8.46 -22.81
CA LEU A 5 1.74 8.88 -24.09
C LEU A 5 3.11 9.52 -23.90
N LEU A 6 3.27 10.26 -22.80
CA LEU A 6 4.56 10.88 -22.46
C LEU A 6 5.63 9.84 -22.12
N CYS A 7 5.24 8.74 -21.52
CA CYS A 7 6.16 7.65 -21.25
C CYS A 7 6.68 7.00 -22.54
N VAL A 8 5.84 6.93 -23.56
CA VAL A 8 6.22 6.33 -24.84
C VAL A 8 7.13 7.27 -25.65
N LEU A 9 6.88 8.58 -25.56
CA LEU A 9 7.68 9.59 -26.25
C LEU A 9 8.99 9.91 -25.50
N GLY A 10 9.05 9.64 -24.22
CA GLY A 10 10.24 9.84 -23.40
C GLY A 10 11.20 8.63 -23.38
N GLY A 11 11.08 7.74 -24.33
CA GLY A 11 11.83 6.49 -24.38
C GLY A 11 13.35 6.60 -24.42
N LEU A 12 13.88 7.81 -24.40
CA LEU A 12 15.31 8.07 -24.23
C LEU A 12 15.67 8.54 -22.84
N ALA A 13 14.70 8.86 -22.00
CA ALA A 13 14.93 9.19 -20.61
C ALA A 13 14.77 7.92 -19.79
N MET A 14 15.78 7.58 -19.03
CA MET A 14 15.85 6.42 -18.14
C MET A 14 14.85 6.49 -16.98
N ALA A 15 13.91 7.39 -17.03
CA ALA A 15 12.84 7.46 -16.06
C ALA A 15 11.79 6.40 -16.39
N GLY A 16 11.76 5.33 -15.61
CA GLY A 16 10.71 4.32 -15.74
C GLY A 16 9.35 4.96 -15.61
N CYS A 17 8.38 4.44 -16.37
CA CYS A 17 6.99 4.86 -16.22
C CYS A 17 6.46 4.43 -14.86
N ALA A 18 5.89 5.35 -14.11
CA ALA A 18 5.19 5.02 -12.90
C ALA A 18 3.95 4.17 -13.23
N ILE A 19 3.75 3.08 -12.50
CA ILE A 19 2.59 2.23 -12.63
C ILE A 19 1.74 2.42 -11.40
N PRO A 20 0.68 3.24 -11.47
CA PRO A 20 -0.18 3.47 -10.33
C PRO A 20 -1.03 2.25 -10.03
N ARG A 21 -1.28 2.01 -8.75
CA ARG A 21 -2.17 0.97 -8.29
C ARG A 21 -3.11 1.54 -7.26
N SER A 22 -4.39 1.24 -7.45
CA SER A 22 -5.45 1.70 -6.56
C SER A 22 -6.02 0.53 -5.79
N GLY A 23 -6.48 0.83 -4.59
CA GLY A 23 -7.12 -0.15 -3.74
C GLY A 23 -8.10 0.51 -2.79
N TYR A 24 -8.43 -0.21 -1.73
CA TYR A 24 -9.40 0.22 -0.75
C TYR A 24 -8.81 0.14 0.66
N ILE A 25 -9.25 1.04 1.50
CA ILE A 25 -9.01 1.00 2.93
C ILE A 25 -10.35 0.95 3.65
N TYR A 26 -10.52 -0.02 4.50
CA TYR A 26 -11.81 -0.32 5.12
C TYR A 26 -11.69 -0.21 6.63
N SER A 27 -12.62 0.54 7.22
CA SER A 27 -12.72 0.66 8.67
C SER A 27 -13.94 -0.14 9.16
N PRO A 28 -13.72 -1.24 9.87
CA PRO A 28 -14.84 -2.00 10.42
C PRO A 28 -15.58 -1.26 11.54
N THR A 29 -14.92 -0.33 12.20
CA THR A 29 -15.50 0.42 13.33
C THR A 29 -16.46 1.51 12.86
N VAL A 30 -16.07 2.27 11.84
CA VAL A 30 -16.87 3.38 11.32
C VAL A 30 -17.82 2.91 10.24
N GLY A 31 -17.53 1.77 9.63
CA GLY A 31 -18.28 1.26 8.50
C GLY A 31 -18.10 2.18 7.30
N GLY A 32 -17.43 1.74 6.29
CA GLY A 32 -17.20 2.55 5.12
C GLY A 32 -15.86 2.24 4.49
N ARG A 33 -15.76 2.55 3.23
CA ARG A 33 -14.63 2.21 2.41
C ARG A 33 -14.00 3.47 1.87
N GLY A 34 -12.73 3.66 2.16
CA GLY A 34 -11.91 4.67 1.54
C GLY A 34 -11.12 4.13 0.38
N SER A 35 -10.29 4.93 -0.19
CA SER A 35 -9.42 4.57 -1.30
C SER A 35 -7.96 4.71 -0.91
N VAL A 36 -7.11 3.91 -1.55
CA VAL A 36 -5.67 4.00 -1.42
C VAL A 36 -5.06 4.00 -2.82
N VAL A 37 -4.02 4.78 -3.00
CA VAL A 37 -3.31 4.87 -4.28
C VAL A 37 -1.82 4.79 -4.02
N PHE A 38 -1.19 3.86 -4.72
CA PHE A 38 0.25 3.77 -4.85
C PHE A 38 0.63 4.39 -6.20
N PRO A 39 1.10 5.63 -6.25
CA PRO A 39 1.40 6.28 -7.53
C PRO A 39 2.45 5.56 -8.36
N ASP A 40 3.36 4.87 -7.67
CA ASP A 40 4.36 4.01 -8.32
C ASP A 40 4.48 2.70 -7.53
N SER A 41 3.73 1.70 -7.97
CA SER A 41 3.64 0.42 -7.26
C SER A 41 4.77 -0.56 -7.60
N VAL A 42 5.60 -0.26 -8.58
CA VAL A 42 6.68 -1.15 -9.02
C VAL A 42 7.92 -1.03 -8.15
N GLN A 43 8.07 0.09 -7.49
CA GLN A 43 9.24 0.36 -6.65
C GLN A 43 9.16 -0.37 -5.30
N ASN A 44 10.32 -0.62 -4.71
CA ASN A 44 10.41 -1.16 -3.36
C ASN A 44 10.12 -0.12 -2.27
N ALA A 45 10.05 1.13 -2.64
CA ALA A 45 9.68 2.23 -1.77
C ALA A 45 9.10 3.35 -2.61
N GLY A 46 8.17 4.08 -2.06
CA GLY A 46 7.57 5.20 -2.78
C GLY A 46 6.49 5.90 -1.98
N PRO A 47 5.84 6.89 -2.60
CA PRO A 47 4.74 7.60 -1.98
C PRO A 47 3.49 6.74 -1.92
N LEU A 48 2.64 7.06 -0.98
CA LEU A 48 1.35 6.40 -0.78
C LEU A 48 0.34 7.45 -0.37
N GLN A 49 -0.85 7.37 -0.92
CA GLN A 49 -1.95 8.28 -0.63
C GLN A 49 -3.19 7.47 -0.29
N ALA A 50 -3.94 7.95 0.69
CA ALA A 50 -5.21 7.33 1.07
C ALA A 50 -6.24 8.42 1.33
N THR A 51 -7.50 8.07 1.09
CA THR A 51 -8.64 8.89 1.49
C THR A 51 -9.54 7.99 2.32
N LEU A 52 -9.72 8.32 3.58
CA LEU A 52 -10.55 7.54 4.47
C LEU A 52 -12.03 7.72 4.14
N SER A 53 -12.87 6.85 4.67
CA SER A 53 -14.31 6.86 4.38
C SER A 53 -15.00 8.19 4.72
N GLY A 54 -14.47 8.92 5.69
CA GLY A 54 -14.96 10.25 6.04
C GLY A 54 -14.42 11.40 5.19
N GLY A 55 -13.61 11.13 4.17
CA GLY A 55 -13.01 12.14 3.31
C GLY A 55 -11.66 12.65 3.77
N GLU A 56 -11.17 12.21 4.91
CA GLU A 56 -9.85 12.60 5.41
C GLU A 56 -8.75 12.08 4.48
N ARG A 57 -7.84 12.96 4.10
CA ARG A 57 -6.73 12.62 3.22
C ARG A 57 -5.48 12.32 4.03
N CYS A 58 -4.81 11.26 3.64
CA CYS A 58 -3.59 10.79 4.26
C CYS A 58 -2.51 10.65 3.20
N THR A 59 -1.31 11.06 3.54
CA THR A 59 -0.14 10.92 2.66
C THR A 59 1.00 10.33 3.45
N GLY A 60 1.83 9.57 2.77
CA GLY A 60 2.98 8.95 3.41
C GLY A 60 3.84 8.21 2.42
N ARG A 61 4.58 7.26 2.94
CA ARG A 61 5.50 6.45 2.16
C ARG A 61 5.39 5.00 2.57
N TYR A 62 5.65 4.14 1.62
CA TYR A 62 5.78 2.72 1.86
C TYR A 62 7.18 2.23 1.51
N SER A 63 7.55 1.11 2.10
CA SER A 63 8.73 0.35 1.73
C SER A 63 8.43 -1.14 1.80
N THR A 64 9.02 -1.90 0.89
CA THR A 64 8.91 -3.35 0.88
C THR A 64 10.26 -3.98 1.14
N VAL A 65 10.23 -5.13 1.80
CA VAL A 65 11.41 -5.96 2.02
C VAL A 65 11.29 -7.16 1.10
N PRO A 66 12.16 -7.29 0.08
CA PRO A 66 12.18 -8.49 -0.73
C PRO A 66 12.68 -9.67 0.12
N GLY A 67 12.05 -10.82 -0.06
CA GLY A 67 12.48 -12.02 0.64
C GLY A 67 11.32 -12.90 1.07
N PRO A 68 11.62 -13.98 1.78
CA PRO A 68 10.60 -14.90 2.24
C PRO A 68 9.62 -14.23 3.19
N HIS A 69 8.35 -14.50 2.94
CA HIS A 69 7.27 -14.02 3.78
C HIS A 69 7.13 -14.92 5.00
N VAL A 70 7.14 -14.31 6.18
CA VAL A 70 6.80 -15.01 7.42
C VAL A 70 5.33 -14.75 7.71
N SER A 71 4.52 -15.78 7.57
CA SER A 71 3.12 -15.69 7.95
C SER A 71 2.99 -15.66 9.47
N TRP A 72 2.29 -14.67 9.99
CA TRP A 72 2.02 -14.47 11.41
C TRP A 72 0.79 -15.22 11.90
N ASP A 73 0.41 -16.28 11.23
CA ASP A 73 -0.65 -17.13 11.73
C ASP A 73 -0.19 -17.87 12.95
N ASP A 74 -0.81 -17.59 14.09
CA ASP A 74 -0.41 -18.05 15.42
C ASP A 74 -0.37 -19.57 15.57
N GLU A 75 -1.03 -20.29 14.70
CA GLU A 75 -1.11 -21.75 14.82
C GLU A 75 -0.11 -22.51 13.97
N LYS A 76 0.45 -21.85 12.97
CA LYS A 76 1.44 -22.48 12.11
C LYS A 76 2.37 -21.40 11.61
N ILE A 77 3.59 -21.46 12.06
CA ILE A 77 4.67 -20.80 11.37
C ILE A 77 4.82 -21.51 10.02
N ASN A 78 3.89 -21.27 9.16
CA ASN A 78 4.05 -21.64 7.79
C ASN A 78 4.97 -20.59 7.19
N THR A 79 6.21 -20.92 7.22
CA THR A 79 7.18 -20.24 6.38
C THR A 79 6.80 -20.60 4.95
N ILE A 80 5.82 -19.91 4.43
CA ILE A 80 5.55 -19.97 3.00
C ILE A 80 6.68 -19.20 2.37
N TYR A 81 7.71 -19.88 2.00
CA TYR A 81 8.72 -19.35 1.12
C TYR A 81 8.07 -19.16 -0.25
N SER A 82 7.33 -18.11 -0.36
CA SER A 82 6.88 -17.68 -1.65
C SER A 82 7.82 -16.57 -2.09
N GLU A 83 8.66 -16.87 -3.03
CA GLU A 83 9.47 -15.86 -3.72
C GLU A 83 8.58 -14.81 -4.40
N ASP A 84 7.28 -15.06 -4.45
CA ASP A 84 6.28 -14.28 -5.14
C ASP A 84 5.62 -13.24 -4.26
N THR A 85 6.01 -13.13 -3.00
CA THR A 85 5.43 -12.16 -2.07
C THR A 85 6.50 -11.28 -1.43
N GLN A 86 6.11 -10.05 -1.11
CA GLN A 86 6.94 -9.09 -0.40
C GLN A 86 6.15 -8.52 0.75
N ASP A 87 6.78 -8.46 1.91
CA ASP A 87 6.24 -7.74 3.04
C ASP A 87 6.58 -6.26 2.93
N GLY A 88 5.66 -5.43 3.36
CA GLY A 88 5.85 -3.99 3.32
C GLY A 88 5.32 -3.31 4.56
N MET A 89 5.77 -2.08 4.72
CA MET A 89 5.33 -1.17 5.76
C MET A 89 5.01 0.17 5.14
N ALA A 90 4.05 0.86 5.73
CA ALA A 90 3.72 2.21 5.33
C ALA A 90 3.41 3.06 6.55
N LEU A 91 3.76 4.32 6.46
CA LEU A 91 3.40 5.34 7.44
C LEU A 91 2.69 6.46 6.70
N LEU A 92 1.49 6.78 7.16
CA LEU A 92 0.69 7.85 6.58
C LEU A 92 0.33 8.86 7.66
N GLN A 93 0.36 10.12 7.28
CA GLN A 93 -0.09 11.22 8.09
C GLN A 93 -1.34 11.83 7.46
N CYS A 94 -2.39 11.95 8.23
CA CYS A 94 -3.67 12.43 7.77
C CYS A 94 -3.87 13.89 8.18
N ASN A 95 -4.65 14.63 7.39
CA ASN A 95 -4.82 16.07 7.60
C ASN A 95 -5.66 16.42 8.86
N ALA A 96 -6.43 15.46 9.38
CA ALA A 96 -7.18 15.64 10.63
C ALA A 96 -6.43 15.11 11.87
N GLY A 97 -5.14 14.82 11.76
CA GLY A 97 -4.31 14.42 12.87
C GLY A 97 -4.16 12.93 13.08
N HIS A 98 -4.78 12.10 12.27
CA HIS A 98 -4.56 10.66 12.32
C HIS A 98 -3.19 10.29 11.76
N LEU A 99 -2.55 9.34 12.43
CA LEU A 99 -1.34 8.69 11.94
C LEU A 99 -1.67 7.23 11.70
N LEU A 100 -1.42 6.75 10.50
CA LEU A 100 -1.65 5.36 10.14
C LEU A 100 -0.32 4.65 10.00
N ARG A 101 -0.21 3.53 10.68
CA ARG A 101 0.90 2.58 10.52
C ARG A 101 0.35 1.33 9.90
N CYS A 102 0.83 1.00 8.73
CA CYS A 102 0.34 -0.13 7.95
C CYS A 102 1.42 -1.18 7.78
N THR A 103 1.02 -2.42 7.83
CA THR A 103 1.81 -3.55 7.39
C THR A 103 1.02 -4.30 6.33
N PHE A 104 1.69 -4.72 5.28
CA PHE A 104 1.00 -5.39 4.18
C PHE A 104 1.89 -6.45 3.55
N THR A 105 1.26 -7.35 2.80
CA THR A 105 1.93 -8.33 1.96
C THR A 105 1.47 -8.13 0.53
N ARG A 106 2.41 -8.04 -0.37
CA ARG A 106 2.19 -7.79 -1.79
C ARG A 106 2.66 -8.99 -2.60
N SER A 107 1.83 -9.43 -3.55
CA SER A 107 2.23 -10.46 -4.50
C SER A 107 3.06 -9.86 -5.64
N ILE A 108 3.70 -10.74 -6.41
CA ILE A 108 4.46 -10.33 -7.60
C ILE A 108 3.57 -9.64 -8.63
N ASN A 109 2.27 -9.93 -8.63
CA ASN A 109 1.30 -9.30 -9.52
C ASN A 109 0.90 -7.89 -9.05
N GLY A 110 1.36 -7.48 -7.89
CA GLY A 110 1.05 -6.19 -7.31
C GLY A 110 -0.14 -6.18 -6.39
N ASP A 111 -0.93 -7.25 -6.33
CA ASP A 111 -2.04 -7.36 -5.39
C ASP A 111 -1.53 -7.43 -3.96
N GLY A 112 -2.22 -6.80 -3.04
CA GLY A 112 -1.81 -6.81 -1.66
C GLY A 112 -2.97 -6.75 -0.68
N ILE A 113 -2.67 -7.17 0.53
CA ILE A 113 -3.57 -7.09 1.67
C ILE A 113 -2.76 -6.67 2.88
N GLY A 114 -3.35 -5.84 3.71
CA GLY A 114 -2.66 -5.38 4.89
C GLY A 114 -3.59 -4.86 5.97
N ARG A 115 -2.98 -4.39 7.03
CA ARG A 115 -3.66 -3.81 8.16
C ARG A 115 -2.98 -2.51 8.54
N CYS A 116 -3.80 -1.52 8.79
CA CYS A 116 -3.36 -0.24 9.34
C CYS A 116 -3.89 -0.08 10.76
N VAL A 117 -3.10 0.52 11.61
CA VAL A 117 -3.52 0.91 12.95
C VAL A 117 -3.31 2.41 13.06
N ASP A 118 -4.31 3.13 13.54
CA ASP A 118 -4.19 4.55 13.76
C ASP A 118 -3.70 4.87 15.18
N ASN A 119 -3.45 6.14 15.44
CA ASN A 119 -3.00 6.59 16.75
C ASN A 119 -4.09 6.57 17.84
N HIS A 120 -5.32 6.20 17.47
CA HIS A 120 -6.44 5.96 18.40
C HIS A 120 -6.69 4.47 18.59
N SER A 121 -5.80 3.60 18.14
CA SER A 121 -5.90 2.14 18.23
C SER A 121 -7.00 1.52 17.38
N ASP A 122 -7.57 2.26 16.45
CA ASP A 122 -8.50 1.72 15.47
C ASP A 122 -7.73 0.95 14.38
N SER A 123 -8.31 -0.16 13.98
CA SER A 123 -7.72 -1.04 12.97
C SER A 123 -8.47 -0.91 11.66
N LEU A 124 -7.72 -0.76 10.58
CA LEU A 124 -8.26 -0.67 9.23
C LEU A 124 -7.66 -1.79 8.38
N THR A 125 -8.41 -2.27 7.41
CA THR A 125 -7.92 -3.27 6.47
C THR A 125 -7.62 -2.60 5.13
N LEU A 126 -6.51 -3.00 4.55
CA LEU A 126 -5.98 -2.45 3.31
C LEU A 126 -6.01 -3.52 2.23
N TYR A 127 -6.56 -3.19 1.07
CA TYR A 127 -6.58 -4.04 -0.13
C TYR A 127 -6.13 -3.23 -1.33
N PHE A 128 -5.28 -3.83 -2.13
CA PHE A 128 -4.87 -3.18 -3.38
C PHE A 128 -4.47 -4.16 -4.47
#